data_c56cb11482316ebeb9107b84f8a4910b
#
_entry.id   c56cb11482316ebeb9107b84f8a4910b
#
_cell.length_a   1.000
_cell.length_b   1.000
_cell.length_c   1.000
_cell.angle_alpha   90.00
_cell.angle_beta   90.00
_cell.angle_gamma   90.00
#
_symmetry.space_group_name_H-M   'P 1'
#
loop_
_entity.id
_entity.type
_entity.pdbx_description
1 polymer ?
#
loop_
_entity_poly.entity_id
_entity_poly.type
_entity_poly.pdbx_seq_one_letter_code
_entity_poly.pdbx_strand_id
1 'polypeptide(L)'
;MNAQIIKLFVLIAALYALLFGFTSYWSVFDADNLEANTANKRPLLKEQQIHRGDILAHDERTVIARSQPRGEGGDRIFVRNYPEGELYGNPIGYSFVQRGRVGTELSHNDELVGNKTEFLSIVDELRGAAQEGDTLVSSIDPEAQRTATEALGGQNGSVVAIVPETGEIRAMVSVPPYDPNEVDSAEGFKRLNTDRNAPLLNRATQAGYQPGSTMKVVTATAALDSGEFEPDSTLSGRSPVEISGVPLQNAGGEQFGEIPMTEALTNSVNTWWAQVGEELGTDTMYKYMDRFGFNRKPPLDYPSFQLAESGEFADGRLLGPDSDQIDVGRMAIGQDKLNVTPLQMAMVVAAVANDGELMEPRLWSKVIDTDGREERLDPDRQSRVMSSDTANTLAEMMTDVVNEGTGTAAALSGIDVAGKTGTAEIDIDAGINQAWFLGFAPAGDPQIAVSATVERTSGFGGTEAAPIAKQVMEVLLGEEGG
;
A
#
# COMPACT_ATOMS: atom_id res chain seq x y z
N MET A 1 -66.69 -22.70 24.15
CA MET A 1 -65.59 -23.48 23.50
C MET A 1 -65.06 -22.82 22.21
N ASN A 2 -65.93 -22.50 21.24
CA ASN A 2 -65.44 -21.98 19.92
C ASN A 2 -64.64 -20.65 20.02
N ALA A 3 -65.04 -19.70 20.90
CA ALA A 3 -64.33 -18.43 21.00
C ALA A 3 -62.89 -18.57 21.60
N GLN A 4 -62.68 -19.53 22.47
CA GLN A 4 -61.34 -19.79 23.06
C GLN A 4 -60.44 -20.50 22.02
N ILE A 5 -61.03 -21.39 21.24
CA ILE A 5 -60.34 -22.10 20.14
C ILE A 5 -59.88 -21.08 19.05
N ILE A 6 -60.77 -20.13 18.71
CA ILE A 6 -60.45 -19.06 17.75
C ILE A 6 -59.32 -18.16 18.31
N LYS A 7 -59.35 -17.79 19.57
CA LYS A 7 -58.28 -16.99 20.19
C LYS A 7 -56.93 -17.72 20.16
N LEU A 8 -56.95 -19.03 20.46
CA LEU A 8 -55.75 -19.86 20.41
C LEU A 8 -55.23 -19.97 18.97
N PHE A 9 -56.11 -20.18 18.00
CA PHE A 9 -55.73 -20.20 16.59
C PHE A 9 -55.11 -18.90 16.11
N VAL A 10 -55.69 -17.74 16.46
CA VAL A 10 -55.16 -16.43 16.10
C VAL A 10 -53.82 -16.21 16.78
N LEU A 11 -53.61 -16.62 18.01
CA LEU A 11 -52.31 -16.51 18.70
C LEU A 11 -51.26 -17.37 18.01
N ILE A 12 -51.58 -18.61 17.65
CA ILE A 12 -50.66 -19.51 16.94
C ILE A 12 -50.34 -18.94 15.58
N ALA A 13 -51.32 -18.47 14.79
CA ALA A 13 -51.12 -17.86 13.51
C ALA A 13 -50.23 -16.62 13.58
N ALA A 14 -50.43 -15.78 14.60
CA ALA A 14 -49.56 -14.59 14.85
C ALA A 14 -48.12 -15.00 15.18
N LEU A 15 -47.91 -16.03 16.00
CA LEU A 15 -46.59 -16.58 16.29
C LEU A 15 -45.90 -17.14 15.05
N TYR A 16 -46.60 -17.83 14.19
CA TYR A 16 -46.07 -18.30 12.92
C TYR A 16 -45.74 -17.16 11.96
N ALA A 17 -46.58 -16.13 11.89
CA ALA A 17 -46.33 -14.96 11.06
C ALA A 17 -45.07 -14.21 11.55
N LEU A 18 -44.91 -14.06 12.88
CA LEU A 18 -43.69 -13.50 13.48
C LEU A 18 -42.45 -14.36 13.16
N LEU A 19 -42.54 -15.66 13.38
CA LEU A 19 -41.44 -16.58 13.07
C LEU A 19 -41.04 -16.50 11.58
N PHE A 20 -42.03 -16.53 10.68
CA PHE A 20 -41.79 -16.40 9.25
C PHE A 20 -41.17 -15.04 8.90
N GLY A 21 -41.68 -13.95 9.47
CA GLY A 21 -41.11 -12.60 9.26
C GLY A 21 -39.67 -12.49 9.72
N PHE A 22 -39.38 -13.00 10.93
CA PHE A 22 -37.99 -12.98 11.44
C PHE A 22 -37.06 -13.89 10.66
N THR A 23 -37.48 -15.12 10.33
CA THR A 23 -36.65 -16.03 9.52
C THR A 23 -36.40 -15.47 8.12
N SER A 24 -37.42 -14.87 7.47
CA SER A 24 -37.24 -14.22 6.18
C SER A 24 -36.32 -13.02 6.26
N TYR A 25 -36.42 -12.21 7.31
CA TYR A 25 -35.52 -11.08 7.52
C TYR A 25 -34.05 -11.55 7.59
N TRP A 26 -33.75 -12.51 8.46
CA TRP A 26 -32.40 -13.03 8.65
C TRP A 26 -31.86 -13.84 7.47
N SER A 27 -32.73 -14.52 6.70
CA SER A 27 -32.27 -15.35 5.58
C SER A 27 -32.26 -14.64 4.24
N VAL A 28 -32.88 -13.46 4.09
CA VAL A 28 -32.95 -12.74 2.81
C VAL A 28 -32.35 -11.32 2.93
N PHE A 29 -32.70 -10.57 3.98
CA PHE A 29 -32.28 -9.16 4.10
C PHE A 29 -30.96 -8.97 4.85
N ASP A 30 -30.63 -9.88 5.77
CA ASP A 30 -29.41 -9.80 6.58
C ASP A 30 -28.47 -11.01 6.34
N ALA A 31 -28.75 -11.81 5.30
CA ALA A 31 -27.96 -12.98 4.96
C ALA A 31 -26.50 -12.64 4.71
N ASP A 32 -26.24 -11.62 3.91
CA ASP A 32 -24.88 -11.18 3.54
C ASP A 32 -24.09 -10.71 4.77
N ASN A 33 -24.72 -9.98 5.69
CA ASN A 33 -24.07 -9.55 6.94
C ASN A 33 -23.77 -10.73 7.87
N LEU A 34 -24.65 -11.76 7.88
CA LEU A 34 -24.43 -12.96 8.68
C LEU A 34 -23.34 -13.84 8.07
N GLU A 35 -23.24 -13.89 6.76
CA GLU A 35 -22.21 -14.63 6.03
C GLU A 35 -20.85 -13.95 6.20
N ALA A 36 -20.80 -12.64 6.08
CA ALA A 36 -19.60 -11.83 6.30
C ALA A 36 -19.14 -11.76 7.77
N ASN A 37 -19.95 -12.22 8.72
CA ASN A 37 -19.60 -12.18 10.14
C ASN A 37 -18.39 -13.09 10.42
N THR A 38 -17.33 -12.53 10.96
CA THR A 38 -16.08 -13.24 11.29
C THR A 38 -16.25 -14.41 12.27
N ALA A 39 -17.34 -14.42 13.05
CA ALA A 39 -17.70 -15.53 13.93
C ALA A 39 -18.38 -16.70 13.18
N ASN A 40 -18.89 -16.47 11.96
CA ASN A 40 -19.49 -17.50 11.14
C ASN A 40 -18.41 -18.31 10.42
N LYS A 41 -18.17 -19.51 10.90
CA LYS A 41 -17.16 -20.43 10.30
C LYS A 41 -17.73 -21.39 9.26
N ARG A 42 -19.04 -21.35 9.01
CA ARG A 42 -19.71 -22.31 8.07
C ARG A 42 -19.21 -22.19 6.63
N PRO A 43 -19.05 -20.97 6.04
CA PRO A 43 -18.49 -20.84 4.72
C PRO A 43 -17.08 -21.44 4.63
N LEU A 44 -16.20 -21.08 5.57
CA LEU A 44 -14.83 -21.60 5.64
C LEU A 44 -14.75 -23.13 5.76
N LEU A 45 -15.65 -23.75 6.55
CA LEU A 45 -15.73 -25.21 6.68
C LEU A 45 -16.21 -25.88 5.39
N LYS A 46 -17.17 -25.26 4.68
CA LYS A 46 -17.64 -25.76 3.37
C LYS A 46 -16.54 -25.67 2.32
N GLU A 47 -15.83 -24.55 2.29
CA GLU A 47 -14.76 -24.32 1.35
C GLU A 47 -13.52 -25.20 1.59
N GLN A 48 -13.35 -25.78 2.77
CA GLN A 48 -12.31 -26.80 3.00
C GLN A 48 -12.49 -28.06 2.12
N GLN A 49 -13.66 -28.27 1.54
CA GLN A 49 -13.91 -29.37 0.59
C GLN A 49 -13.50 -29.00 -0.83
N ILE A 50 -13.23 -27.74 -1.11
CA ILE A 50 -12.83 -27.21 -2.41
C ILE A 50 -11.31 -27.18 -2.49
N HIS A 51 -10.75 -27.65 -3.59
CA HIS A 51 -9.34 -27.42 -3.90
C HIS A 51 -9.17 -25.95 -4.28
N ARG A 52 -8.78 -25.14 -3.28
CA ARG A 52 -8.55 -23.70 -3.44
C ARG A 52 -7.37 -23.48 -4.37
N GLY A 53 -7.51 -22.61 -5.35
CA GLY A 53 -6.51 -22.33 -6.39
C GLY A 53 -5.17 -21.90 -5.84
N ASP A 54 -4.12 -22.10 -6.60
CA ASP A 54 -2.76 -21.72 -6.22
C ASP A 54 -2.57 -20.21 -6.39
N ILE A 55 -1.65 -19.65 -5.62
CA ILE A 55 -1.14 -18.29 -5.80
C ILE A 55 0.32 -18.41 -6.21
N LEU A 56 0.64 -17.90 -7.38
CA LEU A 56 1.99 -17.90 -7.95
C LEU A 56 2.58 -16.50 -7.92
N ALA A 57 3.89 -16.41 -7.85
CA ALA A 57 4.62 -15.16 -8.03
C ALA A 57 4.68 -14.77 -9.52
N HIS A 58 5.27 -13.60 -9.81
CA HIS A 58 5.39 -13.07 -11.17
C HIS A 58 6.09 -14.02 -12.16
N ASP A 59 7.05 -14.81 -11.68
CA ASP A 59 7.78 -15.80 -12.47
C ASP A 59 6.94 -17.04 -12.88
N GLU A 60 5.67 -17.12 -12.44
CA GLU A 60 4.73 -18.23 -12.65
C GLU A 60 5.24 -19.61 -12.19
N ARG A 61 6.29 -19.64 -11.39
CA ARG A 61 6.96 -20.85 -10.89
C ARG A 61 6.99 -20.93 -9.39
N THR A 62 7.29 -19.80 -8.74
CA THR A 62 7.33 -19.71 -7.29
C THR A 62 5.91 -19.80 -6.73
N VAL A 63 5.64 -20.87 -5.99
CA VAL A 63 4.33 -21.11 -5.37
C VAL A 63 4.28 -20.39 -4.04
N ILE A 64 3.51 -19.31 -3.98
CA ILE A 64 3.31 -18.51 -2.76
C ILE A 64 2.32 -19.20 -1.81
N ALA A 65 1.21 -19.68 -2.34
CA ALA A 65 0.21 -20.40 -1.56
C ALA A 65 -0.43 -21.52 -2.38
N ARG A 66 -0.68 -22.67 -1.74
CA ARG A 66 -1.37 -23.82 -2.37
C ARG A 66 -2.20 -24.58 -1.37
N SER A 67 -3.11 -25.39 -1.89
CA SER A 67 -3.95 -26.28 -1.09
C SER A 67 -3.36 -27.69 -1.02
N GLN A 68 -3.26 -28.23 0.19
CA GLN A 68 -2.78 -29.60 0.43
C GLN A 68 -3.91 -30.48 0.94
N PRO A 69 -4.12 -31.67 0.37
CA PRO A 69 -5.15 -32.59 0.83
C PRO A 69 -4.77 -33.19 2.20
N ARG A 70 -5.75 -33.28 3.09
CA ARG A 70 -5.65 -33.95 4.40
C ARG A 70 -6.84 -34.88 4.60
N GLY A 71 -6.61 -36.08 5.08
CA GLY A 71 -7.62 -37.13 5.22
C GLY A 71 -7.81 -37.97 3.96
N GLU A 72 -8.68 -38.99 4.01
CA GLU A 72 -8.94 -39.92 2.92
C GLU A 72 -10.44 -40.05 2.67
N GLY A 73 -10.82 -40.38 1.44
CA GLY A 73 -12.22 -40.65 1.05
C GLY A 73 -13.13 -39.43 1.26
N GLY A 74 -14.30 -39.66 1.84
CA GLY A 74 -15.33 -38.64 2.07
C GLY A 74 -15.00 -37.60 3.15
N ASP A 75 -13.97 -37.87 3.97
CA ASP A 75 -13.47 -36.94 5.01
C ASP A 75 -12.26 -36.10 4.53
N ARG A 76 -11.96 -36.14 3.23
CA ARG A 76 -10.87 -35.37 2.63
C ARG A 76 -11.21 -33.89 2.69
N ILE A 77 -10.29 -33.11 3.29
CA ILE A 77 -10.31 -31.65 3.30
C ILE A 77 -9.03 -31.10 2.67
N PHE A 78 -9.06 -29.85 2.27
CA PHE A 78 -7.90 -29.12 1.79
C PHE A 78 -7.46 -28.10 2.83
N VAL A 79 -6.17 -28.04 3.11
CA VAL A 79 -5.57 -27.09 4.05
C VAL A 79 -4.63 -26.19 3.28
N ARG A 80 -4.72 -24.88 3.52
CA ARG A 80 -3.85 -23.89 2.90
C ARG A 80 -2.43 -24.02 3.46
N ASN A 81 -1.44 -23.92 2.58
CA ASN A 81 -0.02 -23.97 2.91
C ASN A 81 0.73 -22.88 2.13
N TYR A 82 1.67 -22.22 2.78
CA TYR A 82 2.49 -21.12 2.26
C TYR A 82 3.95 -21.54 2.22
N PRO A 83 4.45 -22.10 1.08
CA PRO A 83 5.78 -22.67 0.99
C PRO A 83 6.93 -21.70 1.26
N GLU A 84 6.75 -20.43 0.83
CA GLU A 84 7.75 -19.36 1.01
C GLU A 84 7.67 -18.66 2.38
N GLY A 85 6.75 -19.09 3.26
CA GLY A 85 6.67 -18.66 4.65
C GLY A 85 6.61 -17.14 4.82
N GLU A 86 7.61 -16.58 5.49
CA GLU A 86 7.66 -15.18 5.90
C GLU A 86 7.73 -14.19 4.72
N LEU A 87 8.20 -14.60 3.56
CA LEU A 87 8.49 -13.70 2.45
C LEU A 87 7.24 -12.99 1.91
N TYR A 88 6.10 -13.68 1.92
CA TYR A 88 4.84 -13.17 1.35
C TYR A 88 3.72 -12.99 2.37
N GLY A 89 3.99 -13.19 3.67
CA GLY A 89 2.95 -13.14 4.69
C GLY A 89 2.12 -11.87 4.68
N ASN A 90 2.76 -10.70 4.58
CA ASN A 90 2.08 -9.42 4.61
C ASN A 90 1.28 -9.12 3.31
N PRO A 91 1.83 -9.25 2.08
CA PRO A 91 1.05 -8.94 0.88
C PRO A 91 -0.05 -9.95 0.57
N ILE A 92 0.14 -11.22 0.90
CA ILE A 92 -0.81 -12.29 0.55
C ILE A 92 -1.80 -12.58 1.67
N GLY A 93 -1.37 -12.49 2.92
CA GLY A 93 -2.20 -12.81 4.06
C GLY A 93 -2.30 -14.31 4.33
N TYR A 94 -3.45 -14.74 4.85
CA TYR A 94 -3.71 -16.15 5.19
C TYR A 94 -5.18 -16.50 5.06
N SER A 95 -5.47 -17.82 4.93
CA SER A 95 -6.81 -18.39 4.93
C SER A 95 -6.86 -19.64 5.81
N PHE A 96 -7.43 -19.51 7.02
CA PHE A 96 -7.61 -20.61 7.97
C PHE A 96 -8.99 -20.56 8.64
N VAL A 97 -9.63 -21.72 8.83
CA VAL A 97 -10.98 -21.81 9.41
C VAL A 97 -11.08 -21.13 10.78
N GLN A 98 -10.06 -21.32 11.63
CA GLN A 98 -10.09 -20.78 13.00
C GLN A 98 -9.79 -19.28 13.05
N ARG A 99 -9.11 -18.74 12.05
CA ARG A 99 -8.59 -17.36 12.02
C ARG A 99 -9.28 -16.46 11.01
N GLY A 100 -10.03 -17.04 10.07
CA GLY A 100 -10.61 -16.30 8.94
C GLY A 100 -9.58 -16.08 7.84
N ARG A 101 -9.76 -14.99 7.10
CA ARG A 101 -8.92 -14.58 5.97
C ARG A 101 -8.50 -13.14 6.10
N VAL A 102 -7.35 -12.82 5.55
CA VAL A 102 -6.85 -11.44 5.42
C VAL A 102 -6.05 -11.33 4.11
N GLY A 103 -5.74 -10.10 3.73
CA GLY A 103 -4.95 -9.85 2.52
C GLY A 103 -5.65 -10.36 1.27
N THR A 104 -4.86 -10.74 0.31
CA THR A 104 -5.31 -11.28 -0.98
C THR A 104 -6.15 -12.54 -0.85
N GLU A 105 -5.86 -13.38 0.12
CA GLU A 105 -6.68 -14.57 0.40
C GLU A 105 -8.14 -14.21 0.70
N LEU A 106 -8.41 -12.99 1.15
CA LEU A 106 -9.77 -12.47 1.36
C LEU A 106 -10.32 -11.75 0.14
N SER A 107 -9.56 -10.81 -0.46
CA SER A 107 -10.07 -10.00 -1.58
C SER A 107 -10.35 -10.82 -2.84
N HIS A 108 -9.55 -11.88 -3.08
CA HIS A 108 -9.71 -12.81 -4.22
C HIS A 108 -10.26 -14.17 -3.83
N ASN A 109 -11.12 -14.19 -2.81
CA ASN A 109 -11.69 -15.44 -2.36
C ASN A 109 -12.50 -16.14 -3.45
N ASP A 110 -13.27 -15.40 -4.22
CA ASP A 110 -14.20 -15.94 -5.21
C ASP A 110 -13.46 -16.67 -6.33
N GLU A 111 -12.41 -16.10 -6.85
CA GLU A 111 -11.54 -16.74 -7.85
C GLU A 111 -10.87 -17.98 -7.24
N LEU A 112 -10.28 -17.82 -6.04
CA LEU A 112 -9.57 -18.91 -5.38
C LEU A 112 -10.44 -20.10 -4.97
N VAL A 113 -11.76 -19.96 -4.86
CA VAL A 113 -12.70 -21.07 -4.64
C VAL A 113 -13.48 -21.45 -5.88
N GLY A 114 -13.27 -20.75 -7.01
CA GLY A 114 -13.97 -21.00 -8.27
C GLY A 114 -15.47 -20.68 -8.19
N ASN A 115 -15.81 -19.58 -7.50
CA ASN A 115 -17.19 -19.08 -7.47
C ASN A 115 -17.53 -18.44 -8.82
N LYS A 116 -17.93 -19.28 -9.77
CA LYS A 116 -18.49 -18.83 -11.05
C LYS A 116 -19.90 -18.26 -10.81
N THR A 117 -20.42 -17.50 -11.77
CA THR A 117 -21.81 -17.01 -11.73
C THR A 117 -22.77 -18.15 -11.39
N GLU A 118 -23.85 -17.87 -10.62
CA GLU A 118 -24.85 -18.87 -10.16
C GLU A 118 -25.30 -19.85 -11.25
N PHE A 119 -25.39 -19.38 -12.50
CA PHE A 119 -25.79 -20.23 -13.63
C PHE A 119 -24.73 -21.27 -14.00
N LEU A 120 -23.45 -20.93 -13.98
CA LEU A 120 -22.35 -21.85 -14.30
C LEU A 120 -22.13 -22.84 -13.17
N SER A 121 -22.28 -22.43 -11.91
CA SER A 121 -22.17 -23.32 -10.75
C SER A 121 -23.26 -24.42 -10.77
N ILE A 122 -24.50 -24.06 -11.13
CA ILE A 122 -25.61 -25.04 -11.29
C ILE A 122 -25.31 -26.07 -12.42
N VAL A 123 -24.73 -25.60 -13.52
CA VAL A 123 -24.35 -26.47 -14.65
C VAL A 123 -23.23 -27.44 -14.26
N ASP A 124 -22.24 -26.98 -13.52
CA ASP A 124 -21.10 -27.78 -13.06
C ASP A 124 -21.58 -28.82 -12.00
N GLU A 125 -22.46 -28.41 -11.07
CA GLU A 125 -23.09 -29.30 -10.09
C GLU A 125 -23.93 -30.41 -10.77
N LEU A 126 -24.69 -30.05 -11.82
CA LEU A 126 -25.44 -31.02 -12.60
C LEU A 126 -24.55 -31.99 -13.39
N ARG A 127 -23.33 -31.59 -13.72
CA ARG A 127 -22.31 -32.43 -14.37
C ARG A 127 -21.53 -33.29 -13.39
N GLY A 128 -21.67 -33.06 -12.08
CA GLY A 128 -20.90 -33.73 -11.04
C GLY A 128 -19.42 -33.34 -11.05
N ALA A 129 -19.08 -32.18 -11.61
CA ALA A 129 -17.73 -31.64 -11.54
C ALA A 129 -17.43 -31.20 -10.12
N ALA A 130 -16.25 -31.55 -9.61
CA ALA A 130 -15.77 -31.00 -8.34
C ALA A 130 -15.47 -29.51 -8.53
N GLN A 131 -15.90 -28.68 -7.59
CA GLN A 131 -15.53 -27.26 -7.58
C GLN A 131 -14.05 -27.14 -7.29
N GLU A 132 -13.33 -26.43 -8.17
CA GLU A 132 -11.91 -26.13 -8.03
C GLU A 132 -11.69 -24.63 -8.24
N GLY A 133 -10.75 -24.04 -7.50
CA GLY A 133 -10.39 -22.63 -7.60
C GLY A 133 -9.44 -22.33 -8.74
N ASP A 134 -9.51 -21.09 -9.22
CA ASP A 134 -8.64 -20.58 -10.26
C ASP A 134 -7.28 -20.18 -9.67
N THR A 135 -6.22 -20.28 -10.47
CA THR A 135 -4.86 -19.88 -10.08
C THR A 135 -4.69 -18.38 -10.27
N LEU A 136 -4.20 -17.69 -9.24
CA LEU A 136 -3.82 -16.28 -9.31
C LEU A 136 -2.32 -16.15 -9.54
N VAL A 137 -1.93 -15.28 -10.47
CA VAL A 137 -0.54 -14.89 -10.69
C VAL A 137 -0.33 -13.48 -10.15
N SER A 138 0.50 -13.38 -9.13
CA SER A 138 0.88 -12.09 -8.52
C SER A 138 1.84 -11.33 -9.42
N SER A 139 1.82 -10.01 -9.34
CA SER A 139 2.83 -9.15 -9.95
C SER A 139 4.13 -9.09 -9.14
N ILE A 140 4.17 -9.64 -7.92
CA ILE A 140 5.34 -9.60 -7.05
C ILE A 140 6.46 -10.48 -7.62
N ASP A 141 7.62 -9.87 -7.80
CA ASP A 141 8.84 -10.53 -8.21
C ASP A 141 9.53 -11.21 -7.01
N PRO A 142 9.88 -12.50 -7.08
CA PRO A 142 10.47 -13.24 -5.97
C PRO A 142 11.84 -12.71 -5.51
N GLU A 143 12.68 -12.28 -6.45
CA GLU A 143 14.02 -11.81 -6.14
C GLU A 143 13.98 -10.40 -5.55
N ALA A 144 13.17 -9.50 -6.13
CA ALA A 144 12.96 -8.16 -5.59
C ALA A 144 12.34 -8.18 -4.19
N GLN A 145 11.34 -9.05 -3.96
CA GLN A 145 10.73 -9.22 -2.65
C GLN A 145 11.74 -9.69 -1.60
N ARG A 146 12.59 -10.65 -1.96
CA ARG A 146 13.66 -11.16 -1.07
C ARG A 146 14.71 -10.10 -0.81
N THR A 147 15.23 -9.47 -1.86
CA THR A 147 16.24 -8.41 -1.75
C THR A 147 15.74 -7.26 -0.88
N ALA A 148 14.52 -6.81 -1.06
CA ALA A 148 13.94 -5.75 -0.23
C ALA A 148 13.82 -6.15 1.25
N THR A 149 13.45 -7.41 1.52
CA THR A 149 13.36 -7.95 2.90
C THR A 149 14.75 -8.03 3.56
N GLU A 150 15.74 -8.55 2.84
CA GLU A 150 17.11 -8.67 3.31
C GLU A 150 17.78 -7.31 3.51
N ALA A 151 17.53 -6.36 2.58
CA ALA A 151 18.10 -5.00 2.64
C ALA A 151 17.61 -4.21 3.87
N LEU A 152 16.38 -4.44 4.33
CA LEU A 152 15.90 -3.89 5.61
C LEU A 152 16.66 -4.45 6.82
N GLY A 153 17.35 -5.59 6.68
CA GLY A 153 18.29 -6.12 7.69
C GLY A 153 17.69 -6.38 9.06
N GLY A 154 16.37 -6.65 9.13
CA GLY A 154 15.63 -6.83 10.37
C GLY A 154 15.22 -5.53 11.08
N GLN A 155 15.51 -4.37 10.50
CA GLN A 155 14.97 -3.09 10.97
C GLN A 155 13.49 -3.00 10.59
N ASN A 156 12.65 -2.53 11.51
CA ASN A 156 11.25 -2.30 11.19
C ASN A 156 11.15 -1.27 10.04
N GLY A 157 10.35 -1.59 9.05
CA GLY A 157 10.22 -0.74 7.88
C GLY A 157 9.39 -1.36 6.77
N SER A 158 9.40 -0.71 5.62
CA SER A 158 8.65 -1.14 4.45
C SER A 158 9.35 -0.72 3.16
N VAL A 159 9.21 -1.55 2.14
CA VAL A 159 9.59 -1.23 0.75
C VAL A 159 8.42 -1.55 -0.15
N VAL A 160 8.09 -0.61 -1.05
CA VAL A 160 7.12 -0.82 -2.13
C VAL A 160 7.78 -0.42 -3.44
N ALA A 161 7.79 -1.35 -4.41
CA ALA A 161 8.28 -1.12 -5.76
C ALA A 161 7.14 -1.28 -6.75
N ILE A 162 6.92 -0.29 -7.62
CA ILE A 162 5.79 -0.21 -8.57
C ILE A 162 6.32 0.04 -9.96
N VAL A 163 5.81 -0.67 -10.97
CA VAL A 163 5.99 -0.35 -12.38
C VAL A 163 5.13 0.87 -12.71
N PRO A 164 5.73 2.01 -13.09
CA PRO A 164 5.00 3.27 -13.25
C PRO A 164 3.87 3.23 -14.28
N GLU A 165 4.11 2.57 -15.42
CA GLU A 165 3.18 2.50 -16.56
C GLU A 165 1.95 1.64 -16.27
N THR A 166 2.08 0.58 -15.43
CA THR A 166 1.02 -0.42 -15.24
C THR A 166 0.42 -0.44 -13.85
N GLY A 167 1.07 0.18 -12.87
CA GLY A 167 0.69 0.10 -11.46
C GLY A 167 1.03 -1.25 -10.79
N GLU A 168 1.69 -2.17 -11.50
CA GLU A 168 2.07 -3.48 -10.95
C GLU A 168 3.08 -3.34 -9.81
N ILE A 169 2.77 -3.93 -8.67
CA ILE A 169 3.64 -3.95 -7.50
C ILE A 169 4.60 -5.13 -7.61
N ARG A 170 5.89 -4.84 -7.86
CA ARG A 170 6.96 -5.84 -7.95
C ARG A 170 7.50 -6.28 -6.58
N ALA A 171 7.41 -5.41 -5.57
CA ALA A 171 7.71 -5.75 -4.19
C ALA A 171 6.79 -5.00 -3.23
N MET A 172 6.30 -5.69 -2.21
CA MET A 172 5.55 -5.11 -1.08
C MET A 172 6.04 -5.78 0.21
N VAL A 173 6.98 -5.13 0.87
CA VAL A 173 7.65 -5.67 2.05
C VAL A 173 7.24 -4.91 3.31
N SER A 174 7.00 -5.66 4.38
CA SER A 174 6.78 -5.16 5.74
C SER A 174 7.64 -5.97 6.71
N VAL A 175 8.54 -5.32 7.43
CA VAL A 175 9.42 -5.93 8.43
C VAL A 175 9.03 -5.46 9.83
N PRO A 176 8.91 -6.35 10.83
CA PRO A 176 9.18 -7.78 10.76
C PRO A 176 8.13 -8.55 9.94
N PRO A 177 8.55 -9.53 9.15
CA PRO A 177 7.65 -10.41 8.44
C PRO A 177 7.05 -11.47 9.37
N TYR A 178 6.07 -12.23 8.87
CA TYR A 178 5.53 -13.38 9.59
C TYR A 178 5.25 -14.56 8.64
N ASP A 179 5.40 -15.77 9.14
CA ASP A 179 4.99 -16.98 8.41
C ASP A 179 3.48 -17.21 8.58
N PRO A 180 2.67 -17.13 7.49
CA PRO A 180 1.24 -17.41 7.56
C PRO A 180 0.91 -18.79 8.13
N ASN A 181 1.76 -19.82 7.94
CA ASN A 181 1.52 -21.16 8.46
C ASN A 181 1.45 -21.19 10.00
N GLU A 182 2.13 -20.28 10.70
CA GLU A 182 2.09 -20.20 12.15
C GLU A 182 0.74 -19.70 12.69
N VAL A 183 0.01 -18.93 11.86
CA VAL A 183 -1.28 -18.34 12.24
C VAL A 183 -2.34 -19.40 12.51
N ASP A 184 -2.27 -20.58 11.88
CA ASP A 184 -3.22 -21.67 12.10
C ASP A 184 -3.19 -22.19 13.56
N SER A 185 -2.03 -22.18 14.20
CA SER A 185 -1.90 -22.61 15.60
C SER A 185 -2.33 -21.51 16.57
N ALA A 186 -2.94 -21.89 17.70
CA ALA A 186 -3.32 -20.95 18.75
C ALA A 186 -2.10 -20.26 19.40
N GLU A 187 -0.99 -20.98 19.52
CA GLU A 187 0.26 -20.51 20.12
C GLU A 187 0.98 -19.55 19.18
N GLY A 188 1.14 -19.91 17.89
CA GLY A 188 1.75 -19.06 16.87
C GLY A 188 0.97 -17.76 16.69
N PHE A 189 -0.36 -17.82 16.56
CA PHE A 189 -1.19 -16.62 16.47
C PHE A 189 -1.05 -15.72 17.70
N LYS A 190 -1.07 -16.30 18.91
CA LYS A 190 -0.88 -15.52 20.13
C LYS A 190 0.46 -14.81 20.14
N ARG A 191 1.55 -15.50 19.77
CA ARG A 191 2.89 -14.93 19.68
C ARG A 191 2.91 -13.74 18.71
N LEU A 192 2.46 -13.94 17.48
CA LEU A 192 2.41 -12.90 16.44
C LEU A 192 1.55 -11.71 16.84
N ASN A 193 0.37 -11.95 17.44
CA ASN A 193 -0.58 -10.90 17.81
C ASN A 193 -0.17 -10.11 19.06
N THR A 194 0.74 -10.63 19.89
CA THR A 194 1.22 -9.94 21.09
C THR A 194 2.64 -9.40 20.96
N ASP A 195 3.29 -9.62 19.81
CA ASP A 195 4.60 -9.07 19.53
C ASP A 195 4.54 -7.55 19.41
N ARG A 196 5.42 -6.85 20.14
CA ARG A 196 5.47 -5.38 20.15
C ARG A 196 5.91 -4.77 18.81
N ASN A 197 6.61 -5.55 17.99
CA ASN A 197 7.00 -5.14 16.64
C ASN A 197 5.89 -5.33 15.60
N ALA A 198 4.71 -5.85 16.04
CA ALA A 198 3.51 -5.98 15.23
C ALA A 198 3.74 -6.63 13.83
N PRO A 199 4.20 -7.89 13.75
CA PRO A 199 4.48 -8.54 12.46
C PRO A 199 3.23 -8.74 11.59
N LEU A 200 2.03 -8.83 12.20
CA LEU A 200 0.76 -8.93 11.46
C LEU A 200 0.29 -7.61 10.83
N LEU A 201 0.95 -6.49 11.14
CA LEU A 201 0.67 -5.19 10.53
C LEU A 201 1.36 -5.11 9.17
N ASN A 202 0.59 -4.97 8.09
CA ASN A 202 1.17 -4.63 6.80
C ASN A 202 1.56 -3.14 6.78
N ARG A 203 2.83 -2.86 7.02
CA ARG A 203 3.36 -1.49 7.08
C ARG A 203 3.20 -0.75 5.76
N ALA A 204 3.26 -1.46 4.66
CA ALA A 204 3.11 -0.86 3.33
C ALA A 204 1.77 -0.16 3.14
N THR A 205 0.69 -0.71 3.74
CA THR A 205 -0.69 -0.29 3.48
C THR A 205 -1.43 0.26 4.69
N GLN A 206 -0.97 -0.06 5.92
CA GLN A 206 -1.73 0.24 7.15
C GLN A 206 -1.01 1.22 8.09
N ALA A 207 0.33 1.28 8.05
CA ALA A 207 1.06 2.16 8.95
C ALA A 207 1.18 3.57 8.37
N GLY A 208 0.84 4.56 9.19
CA GLY A 208 0.99 5.97 8.87
C GLY A 208 2.27 6.54 9.47
N TYR A 209 3.09 7.17 8.64
CA TYR A 209 4.35 7.80 9.01
C TYR A 209 4.42 9.24 8.53
N GLN A 210 5.13 10.09 9.24
CA GLN A 210 5.47 11.40 8.71
C GLN A 210 6.45 11.24 7.53
N PRO A 211 6.14 11.78 6.34
CA PRO A 211 6.97 11.61 5.14
C PRO A 211 8.26 12.44 5.18
N GLY A 212 8.31 13.48 6.02
CA GLY A 212 9.40 14.43 6.00
C GLY A 212 9.63 14.99 4.60
N SER A 213 10.86 15.23 4.24
CA SER A 213 11.23 15.88 2.97
C SER A 213 10.83 15.13 1.70
N THR A 214 10.29 13.91 1.77
CA THR A 214 9.72 13.26 0.58
C THR A 214 8.41 13.94 0.13
N MET A 215 7.71 14.62 1.03
CA MET A 215 6.54 15.44 0.68
C MET A 215 6.89 16.57 -0.29
N LYS A 216 8.14 17.03 -0.32
CA LYS A 216 8.60 18.07 -1.26
C LYS A 216 8.42 17.68 -2.73
N VAL A 217 8.29 16.39 -3.04
CA VAL A 217 7.91 15.94 -4.40
C VAL A 217 6.49 16.39 -4.74
N VAL A 218 5.55 16.26 -3.80
CA VAL A 218 4.16 16.75 -3.98
C VAL A 218 4.11 18.27 -4.03
N THR A 219 4.86 18.94 -3.15
CA THR A 219 4.94 20.40 -3.11
C THR A 219 5.58 20.97 -4.39
N ALA A 220 6.65 20.34 -4.89
CA ALA A 220 7.31 20.74 -6.14
C ALA A 220 6.37 20.54 -7.35
N THR A 221 5.61 19.42 -7.36
CA THR A 221 4.58 19.21 -8.37
C THR A 221 3.55 20.34 -8.34
N ALA A 222 3.05 20.69 -7.15
CA ALA A 222 2.07 21.77 -7.01
C ALA A 222 2.64 23.13 -7.47
N ALA A 223 3.87 23.42 -7.10
CA ALA A 223 4.56 24.66 -7.46
C ALA A 223 4.76 24.80 -8.98
N LEU A 224 5.27 23.75 -9.63
CA LEU A 224 5.58 23.75 -11.07
C LEU A 224 4.30 23.68 -11.92
N ASP A 225 3.37 22.75 -11.62
CA ASP A 225 2.18 22.51 -12.44
C ASP A 225 1.11 23.60 -12.31
N SER A 226 1.12 24.38 -11.20
CA SER A 226 0.31 25.59 -11.07
C SER A 226 0.85 26.77 -11.88
N GLY A 227 2.14 26.73 -12.24
CA GLY A 227 2.85 27.83 -12.91
C GLY A 227 3.22 28.97 -11.96
N GLU A 228 3.12 28.77 -10.64
CA GLU A 228 3.52 29.79 -9.66
C GLU A 228 5.03 29.83 -9.47
N PHE A 229 5.73 28.71 -9.72
CA PHE A 229 7.18 28.59 -9.65
C PHE A 229 7.75 27.90 -10.88
N GLU A 230 9.00 28.27 -11.20
CA GLU A 230 9.85 27.65 -12.22
C GLU A 230 11.12 27.11 -11.56
N PRO A 231 11.90 26.21 -12.20
CA PRO A 231 13.11 25.62 -11.60
C PRO A 231 14.17 26.65 -11.13
N ASP A 232 14.21 27.82 -11.77
CA ASP A 232 15.10 28.93 -11.47
C ASP A 232 14.47 30.00 -10.54
N SER A 233 13.22 29.82 -10.10
CA SER A 233 12.58 30.69 -9.10
C SER A 233 13.39 30.70 -7.80
N THR A 234 13.74 31.89 -7.30
CA THR A 234 14.62 32.05 -6.15
C THR A 234 13.87 32.52 -4.91
N LEU A 235 14.13 31.88 -3.78
CA LEU A 235 13.73 32.31 -2.45
C LEU A 235 14.90 32.20 -1.49
N SER A 236 14.76 32.83 -0.32
CA SER A 236 15.78 32.76 0.72
C SER A 236 15.78 31.41 1.45
N GLY A 237 16.94 30.76 1.49
CA GLY A 237 17.16 29.53 2.27
C GLY A 237 17.73 29.79 3.67
N ARG A 238 17.66 31.05 4.20
CA ARG A 238 18.12 31.35 5.54
C ARG A 238 17.45 30.56 6.62
N SER A 239 18.19 30.27 7.70
CA SER A 239 17.68 29.46 8.83
C SER A 239 18.09 30.17 10.15
N PRO A 240 17.16 30.33 11.12
CA PRO A 240 15.73 30.01 11.04
C PRO A 240 14.92 31.02 10.22
N VAL A 241 13.76 30.63 9.78
CA VAL A 241 12.70 31.50 9.25
C VAL A 241 11.40 31.26 10.06
N GLU A 242 10.60 32.30 10.22
CA GLU A 242 9.31 32.18 10.90
C GLU A 242 8.26 31.66 9.91
N ILE A 243 7.67 30.51 10.21
CA ILE A 243 6.58 29.85 9.45
C ILE A 243 5.40 29.70 10.40
N SER A 244 4.25 30.23 10.03
CA SER A 244 3.03 30.22 10.87
C SER A 244 3.28 30.73 12.30
N GLY A 245 4.16 31.74 12.46
CA GLY A 245 4.49 32.33 13.76
C GLY A 245 5.45 31.51 14.64
N VAL A 246 6.06 30.44 14.10
CA VAL A 246 7.00 29.59 14.84
C VAL A 246 8.28 29.41 14.01
N PRO A 247 9.48 29.56 14.63
CA PRO A 247 10.74 29.36 13.92
C PRO A 247 10.85 27.95 13.33
N LEU A 248 11.27 27.89 12.06
CA LEU A 248 11.62 26.67 11.34
C LEU A 248 13.10 26.72 10.96
N GLN A 249 13.80 25.59 11.12
CA GLN A 249 15.21 25.47 10.77
C GLN A 249 15.44 24.47 9.64
N ASN A 250 16.53 24.68 8.90
CA ASN A 250 17.10 23.68 8.02
C ASN A 250 17.78 22.58 8.83
N ALA A 251 17.94 21.39 8.23
CA ALA A 251 18.66 20.29 8.84
C ALA A 251 20.05 20.75 9.29
N GLY A 252 20.45 20.40 10.51
CA GLY A 252 21.73 20.83 11.08
C GLY A 252 21.90 22.33 11.26
N GLY A 253 20.88 23.15 11.04
CA GLY A 253 20.96 24.62 11.10
C GLY A 253 21.70 25.24 9.91
N GLU A 254 21.83 24.53 8.80
CA GLU A 254 22.52 24.98 7.59
C GLU A 254 21.92 26.27 7.04
N GLN A 255 22.84 27.11 6.52
CA GLN A 255 22.51 28.44 6.00
C GLN A 255 22.65 28.47 4.49
N PHE A 256 21.55 28.79 3.80
CA PHE A 256 21.56 29.06 2.36
C PHE A 256 21.24 30.55 2.11
N GLY A 257 21.77 31.09 1.01
CA GLY A 257 21.42 32.46 0.56
C GLY A 257 20.10 32.46 -0.23
N GLU A 258 19.99 33.36 -1.20
CA GLU A 258 18.99 33.27 -2.26
C GLU A 258 19.42 32.17 -3.21
N ILE A 259 18.64 31.10 -3.28
CA ILE A 259 18.92 29.91 -4.09
C ILE A 259 17.73 29.56 -4.97
N PRO A 260 17.96 28.94 -6.15
CA PRO A 260 16.88 28.48 -7.02
C PRO A 260 16.18 27.23 -6.46
N MET A 261 14.97 26.96 -7.01
CA MET A 261 14.14 25.81 -6.63
C MET A 261 14.89 24.48 -6.79
N THR A 262 15.66 24.32 -7.89
CA THR A 262 16.46 23.11 -8.14
C THR A 262 17.47 22.88 -7.02
N GLU A 263 18.26 23.89 -6.64
CA GLU A 263 19.22 23.77 -5.54
C GLU A 263 18.53 23.49 -4.20
N ALA A 264 17.36 24.10 -3.97
CA ALA A 264 16.57 23.88 -2.77
C ALA A 264 16.02 22.44 -2.68
N LEU A 265 15.72 21.77 -3.82
CA LEU A 265 15.33 20.37 -3.86
C LEU A 265 16.53 19.46 -3.63
N THR A 266 17.63 19.72 -4.31
CA THR A 266 18.91 18.98 -4.24
C THR A 266 19.43 18.90 -2.81
N ASN A 267 19.46 20.03 -2.10
CA ASN A 267 19.92 20.13 -0.71
C ASN A 267 18.78 19.96 0.32
N SER A 268 17.56 19.76 -0.13
CA SER A 268 16.40 19.55 0.74
C SER A 268 16.12 20.66 1.75
N VAL A 269 16.23 21.93 1.35
CA VAL A 269 16.19 23.13 2.20
C VAL A 269 14.78 23.36 2.77
N ASN A 270 14.58 23.11 4.06
CA ASN A 270 13.26 23.17 4.70
C ASN A 270 12.64 24.57 4.65
N THR A 271 13.42 25.59 4.99
CA THR A 271 12.93 26.97 5.05
C THR A 271 12.46 27.49 3.70
N TRP A 272 13.10 27.05 2.61
CA TRP A 272 12.72 27.39 1.24
C TRP A 272 11.36 26.77 0.89
N TRP A 273 11.22 25.47 1.11
CA TRP A 273 10.01 24.72 0.75
C TRP A 273 8.80 25.05 1.62
N ALA A 274 9.02 25.43 2.88
CA ALA A 274 7.93 25.89 3.73
C ALA A 274 7.34 27.23 3.27
N GLN A 275 8.20 28.16 2.78
CA GLN A 275 7.74 29.41 2.15
C GLN A 275 6.91 29.13 0.89
N VAL A 276 7.33 28.17 0.06
CA VAL A 276 6.53 27.72 -1.10
C VAL A 276 5.15 27.23 -0.64
N GLY A 277 5.11 26.43 0.42
CA GLY A 277 3.82 25.96 0.97
C GLY A 277 2.89 27.09 1.41
N GLU A 278 3.45 28.12 2.10
CA GLU A 278 2.68 29.30 2.49
C GLU A 278 2.19 30.12 1.26
N GLU A 279 3.00 30.22 0.20
CA GLU A 279 2.66 30.95 -1.02
C GLU A 279 1.60 30.22 -1.84
N LEU A 280 1.71 28.89 -2.02
CA LEU A 280 0.70 28.06 -2.70
C LEU A 280 -0.63 28.00 -1.94
N GLY A 281 -0.57 28.06 -0.62
CA GLY A 281 -1.74 27.96 0.26
C GLY A 281 -2.33 26.56 0.35
N THR A 282 -3.24 26.39 1.31
CA THR A 282 -3.83 25.09 1.65
C THR A 282 -4.64 24.49 0.50
N ASP A 283 -5.42 25.30 -0.20
CA ASP A 283 -6.30 24.84 -1.30
C ASP A 283 -5.49 24.23 -2.45
N THR A 284 -4.39 24.88 -2.86
CA THR A 284 -3.52 24.38 -3.92
C THR A 284 -2.83 23.11 -3.48
N MET A 285 -2.29 23.06 -2.27
CA MET A 285 -1.65 21.86 -1.74
C MET A 285 -2.63 20.66 -1.69
N TYR A 286 -3.84 20.85 -1.15
CA TYR A 286 -4.85 19.79 -1.11
C TYR A 286 -5.31 19.35 -2.50
N LYS A 287 -5.44 20.25 -3.45
CA LYS A 287 -5.76 19.90 -4.85
C LYS A 287 -4.75 18.92 -5.44
N TYR A 288 -3.45 19.13 -5.22
CA TYR A 288 -2.43 18.23 -5.73
C TYR A 288 -2.31 16.95 -4.89
N MET A 289 -2.46 17.04 -3.58
CA MET A 289 -2.59 15.84 -2.72
C MET A 289 -3.73 14.94 -3.19
N ASP A 290 -4.92 15.50 -3.47
CA ASP A 290 -6.07 14.73 -3.97
C ASP A 290 -5.80 14.10 -5.34
N ARG A 291 -5.09 14.80 -6.24
CA ARG A 291 -4.68 14.25 -7.54
C ARG A 291 -3.72 13.06 -7.38
N PHE A 292 -2.84 13.08 -6.39
CA PHE A 292 -1.96 11.97 -6.00
C PHE A 292 -2.69 10.85 -5.25
N GLY A 293 -3.96 11.00 -4.93
CA GLY A 293 -4.74 9.98 -4.24
C GLY A 293 -4.71 10.05 -2.71
N PHE A 294 -4.21 11.13 -2.12
CA PHE A 294 -4.33 11.39 -0.68
C PHE A 294 -5.79 11.58 -0.27
N ASN A 295 -6.04 11.66 1.02
CA ASN A 295 -7.33 11.88 1.68
C ASN A 295 -8.38 10.77 1.39
N ARG A 296 -7.93 9.64 0.88
CA ARG A 296 -8.73 8.44 0.61
C ARG A 296 -7.88 7.19 0.69
N LYS A 297 -8.52 6.03 0.78
CA LYS A 297 -7.82 4.75 0.67
C LYS A 297 -7.31 4.55 -0.76
N PRO A 298 -6.09 4.00 -0.94
CA PRO A 298 -5.60 3.66 -2.27
C PRO A 298 -6.52 2.61 -2.93
N PRO A 299 -6.74 2.66 -4.25
CA PRO A 299 -7.60 1.73 -4.97
C PRO A 299 -6.87 0.40 -5.25
N LEU A 300 -6.22 -0.16 -4.24
CA LEU A 300 -5.64 -1.49 -4.30
C LEU A 300 -6.73 -2.51 -4.04
N ASP A 301 -6.78 -3.56 -4.85
CA ASP A 301 -7.68 -4.70 -4.63
C ASP A 301 -7.22 -5.52 -3.42
N TYR A 302 -7.55 -4.98 -2.26
CA TYR A 302 -7.13 -5.46 -0.96
C TYR A 302 -8.21 -5.16 0.08
N PRO A 303 -8.33 -5.93 1.18
CA PRO A 303 -9.38 -5.68 2.17
C PRO A 303 -9.34 -4.26 2.72
N SER A 304 -10.46 -3.54 2.64
CA SER A 304 -10.54 -2.12 3.00
C SER A 304 -10.09 -1.81 4.44
N PHE A 305 -10.22 -2.76 5.39
CA PHE A 305 -9.73 -2.59 6.77
C PHE A 305 -8.20 -2.75 6.89
N GLN A 306 -7.53 -3.21 5.83
CA GLN A 306 -6.08 -3.30 5.74
C GLN A 306 -5.47 -2.19 4.86
N LEU A 307 -6.25 -1.19 4.48
CA LEU A 307 -5.82 0.01 3.77
C LEU A 307 -6.05 1.23 4.64
N ALA A 308 -5.02 2.04 4.84
CA ALA A 308 -5.09 3.32 5.52
C ALA A 308 -5.08 4.48 4.52
N GLU A 309 -5.73 5.56 4.90
CA GLU A 309 -5.70 6.83 4.19
C GLU A 309 -4.38 7.57 4.51
N SER A 310 -3.92 8.39 3.58
CA SER A 310 -2.80 9.30 3.76
C SER A 310 -3.30 10.73 3.72
N GLY A 311 -2.83 11.62 4.61
CA GLY A 311 -3.28 13.01 4.70
C GLY A 311 -2.94 13.65 6.04
N GLU A 312 -3.50 14.83 6.30
CA GLU A 312 -3.41 15.52 7.58
C GLU A 312 -4.43 14.95 8.57
N PHE A 313 -4.01 14.65 9.79
CA PHE A 313 -4.87 14.03 10.81
C PHE A 313 -4.89 14.82 12.10
N ALA A 314 -6.07 14.98 12.70
CA ALA A 314 -6.21 15.38 14.09
C ALA A 314 -7.23 14.46 14.78
N ASP A 315 -6.92 14.02 15.99
CA ASP A 315 -7.76 13.11 16.79
C ASP A 315 -8.23 11.87 16.01
N GLY A 316 -7.36 11.32 15.15
CA GLY A 316 -7.63 10.14 14.33
C GLY A 316 -8.60 10.37 13.15
N ARG A 317 -8.82 11.61 12.74
CA ARG A 317 -9.67 11.99 11.62
C ARG A 317 -8.89 12.83 10.62
N LEU A 318 -9.17 12.60 9.33
CA LEU A 318 -8.65 13.45 8.26
C LEU A 318 -9.16 14.88 8.42
N LEU A 319 -8.27 15.84 8.24
CA LEU A 319 -8.59 17.26 8.15
C LEU A 319 -8.90 17.63 6.69
N GLY A 320 -9.87 18.50 6.50
CA GLY A 320 -10.13 19.12 5.19
C GLY A 320 -9.34 20.42 5.01
N PRO A 321 -9.29 20.97 3.78
CA PRO A 321 -8.51 22.16 3.46
C PRO A 321 -8.92 23.42 4.25
N ASP A 322 -10.17 23.50 4.69
CA ASP A 322 -10.70 24.63 5.48
C ASP A 322 -10.34 24.57 6.98
N SER A 323 -9.56 23.55 7.41
CA SER A 323 -9.22 23.40 8.82
C SER A 323 -8.18 24.44 9.26
N ASP A 324 -8.47 25.15 10.34
CA ASP A 324 -7.56 26.10 11.00
C ASP A 324 -6.40 25.40 11.77
N GLN A 325 -6.41 24.06 11.81
CA GLN A 325 -5.38 23.26 12.45
C GLN A 325 -4.22 22.89 11.51
N ILE A 326 -4.28 23.25 10.23
CA ILE A 326 -3.24 22.94 9.25
C ILE A 326 -2.18 24.03 9.26
N ASP A 327 -0.91 23.63 9.45
CA ASP A 327 0.26 24.45 9.14
C ASP A 327 0.75 24.09 7.74
N VAL A 328 0.30 24.86 6.72
CA VAL A 328 0.59 24.56 5.32
C VAL A 328 2.08 24.58 5.01
N GLY A 329 2.86 25.44 5.66
CA GLY A 329 4.30 25.48 5.47
C GLY A 329 5.00 24.23 5.98
N ARG A 330 4.58 23.71 7.15
CA ARG A 330 5.11 22.44 7.69
C ARG A 330 4.57 21.23 6.94
N MET A 331 3.30 21.25 6.53
CA MET A 331 2.73 20.22 5.68
C MET A 331 3.51 20.09 4.35
N ALA A 332 3.90 21.21 3.73
CA ALA A 332 4.66 21.24 2.48
C ALA A 332 6.05 20.57 2.58
N ILE A 333 6.60 20.44 3.77
CA ILE A 333 7.86 19.74 4.04
C ILE A 333 7.68 18.37 4.71
N GLY A 334 6.43 17.91 4.80
CA GLY A 334 6.07 16.58 5.31
C GLY A 334 6.14 16.43 6.83
N GLN A 335 5.90 17.51 7.54
CA GLN A 335 5.83 17.59 9.00
C GLN A 335 4.40 17.92 9.47
N ASP A 336 4.25 18.34 10.71
CA ASP A 336 3.01 18.63 11.42
C ASP A 336 2.16 17.35 11.65
N LYS A 337 0.97 17.30 11.11
CA LYS A 337 -0.02 16.22 11.33
C LYS A 337 -0.10 15.26 10.13
N LEU A 338 0.75 15.46 9.13
CA LEU A 338 0.77 14.65 7.93
C LEU A 338 1.25 13.22 8.23
N ASN A 339 0.42 12.23 7.85
CA ASN A 339 0.76 10.83 7.91
C ASN A 339 0.49 10.18 6.56
N VAL A 340 1.43 9.35 6.10
CA VAL A 340 1.35 8.68 4.80
C VAL A 340 1.73 7.21 4.92
N THR A 341 1.15 6.37 4.05
CA THR A 341 1.60 4.98 3.92
C THR A 341 2.75 4.88 2.92
N PRO A 342 3.64 3.88 3.05
CA PRO A 342 4.66 3.61 2.04
C PRO A 342 4.11 3.36 0.63
N LEU A 343 2.94 2.72 0.52
CA LEU A 343 2.25 2.55 -0.76
C LEU A 343 1.86 3.91 -1.38
N GLN A 344 1.30 4.83 -0.59
CA GLN A 344 0.96 6.17 -1.08
C GLN A 344 2.19 6.89 -1.62
N MET A 345 3.33 6.78 -0.93
CA MET A 345 4.55 7.45 -1.37
C MET A 345 5.19 6.78 -2.60
N ALA A 346 5.02 5.45 -2.75
CA ALA A 346 5.38 4.77 -3.98
C ALA A 346 4.51 5.23 -5.17
N MET A 347 3.20 5.41 -4.95
CA MET A 347 2.28 5.98 -5.94
C MET A 347 2.66 7.42 -6.34
N VAL A 348 3.11 8.24 -5.38
CA VAL A 348 3.59 9.62 -5.67
C VAL A 348 4.76 9.60 -6.64
N VAL A 349 5.78 8.80 -6.35
CA VAL A 349 6.97 8.78 -7.20
C VAL A 349 6.73 8.05 -8.53
N ALA A 350 5.84 7.07 -8.56
CA ALA A 350 5.40 6.40 -9.79
C ALA A 350 4.66 7.35 -10.75
N ALA A 351 3.85 8.27 -10.21
CA ALA A 351 3.17 9.27 -11.05
C ALA A 351 4.15 10.28 -11.69
N VAL A 352 5.22 10.66 -10.99
CA VAL A 352 6.30 11.48 -11.59
C VAL A 352 7.00 10.70 -12.70
N ALA A 353 7.32 9.43 -12.45
CA ALA A 353 7.97 8.53 -13.39
C ALA A 353 7.11 8.19 -14.63
N ASN A 354 5.79 8.37 -14.56
CA ASN A 354 4.84 8.04 -15.62
C ASN A 354 4.22 9.30 -16.26
N ASP A 355 5.05 10.27 -16.61
CA ASP A 355 4.62 11.50 -17.30
C ASP A 355 3.45 12.23 -16.61
N GLY A 356 3.33 12.10 -15.31
CA GLY A 356 2.27 12.70 -14.49
C GLY A 356 0.96 11.91 -14.46
N GLU A 357 0.92 10.69 -14.97
CA GLU A 357 -0.22 9.79 -14.87
C GLU A 357 -0.08 8.85 -13.67
N LEU A 358 -1.05 8.86 -12.78
CA LEU A 358 -1.13 7.95 -11.64
C LEU A 358 -1.96 6.75 -12.03
N MET A 359 -1.34 5.57 -12.02
CA MET A 359 -2.03 4.30 -12.23
C MET A 359 -2.56 3.73 -10.91
N GLU A 360 -3.61 2.92 -10.99
CA GLU A 360 -4.10 2.16 -9.84
C GLU A 360 -3.07 1.08 -9.47
N PRO A 361 -2.63 1.02 -8.20
CA PRO A 361 -1.69 0.00 -7.77
C PRO A 361 -2.36 -1.37 -7.79
N ARG A 362 -1.66 -2.42 -8.22
CA ARG A 362 -2.19 -3.79 -8.29
C ARG A 362 -1.17 -4.84 -7.91
N LEU A 363 -1.64 -5.90 -7.22
CA LEU A 363 -0.83 -7.05 -6.81
C LEU A 363 -0.94 -8.24 -7.78
N TRP A 364 -1.82 -8.14 -8.81
CA TRP A 364 -2.16 -9.25 -9.70
C TRP A 364 -1.89 -8.87 -11.14
N SER A 365 -1.37 -9.86 -11.88
CA SER A 365 -1.16 -9.74 -13.32
C SER A 365 -2.22 -10.49 -14.12
N LYS A 366 -2.64 -11.68 -13.64
CA LYS A 366 -3.63 -12.51 -14.34
C LYS A 366 -4.27 -13.57 -13.43
N VAL A 367 -5.40 -14.07 -13.90
CA VAL A 367 -6.10 -15.25 -13.37
C VAL A 367 -6.01 -16.36 -14.42
N ILE A 368 -5.75 -17.59 -14.01
CA ILE A 368 -5.74 -18.79 -14.87
C ILE A 368 -6.86 -19.69 -14.38
N ASP A 369 -7.88 -19.89 -15.23
CA ASP A 369 -9.01 -20.73 -14.88
C ASP A 369 -8.64 -22.24 -14.88
N THR A 370 -9.53 -23.06 -14.38
CA THR A 370 -9.34 -24.53 -14.30
C THR A 370 -9.20 -25.21 -15.68
N ASP A 371 -9.60 -24.55 -16.77
CA ASP A 371 -9.42 -25.01 -18.16
C ASP A 371 -8.06 -24.53 -18.74
N GLY A 372 -7.30 -23.74 -18.00
CA GLY A 372 -6.01 -23.17 -18.41
C GLY A 372 -6.14 -21.93 -19.28
N ARG A 373 -7.27 -21.24 -19.28
CA ARG A 373 -7.45 -19.95 -19.96
C ARG A 373 -6.92 -18.85 -19.06
N GLU A 374 -6.15 -17.95 -19.66
CA GLU A 374 -5.61 -16.77 -18.97
C GLU A 374 -6.51 -15.56 -19.19
N GLU A 375 -6.86 -14.91 -18.10
CA GLU A 375 -7.46 -13.57 -18.08
C GLU A 375 -6.45 -12.60 -17.47
N ARG A 376 -5.94 -11.69 -18.30
CA ARG A 376 -5.01 -10.64 -17.84
C ARG A 376 -5.79 -9.45 -17.33
N LEU A 377 -5.27 -8.85 -16.26
CA LEU A 377 -5.83 -7.61 -15.71
C LEU A 377 -5.22 -6.43 -16.47
N ASP A 378 -6.05 -5.64 -17.14
CA ASP A 378 -5.61 -4.42 -17.81
C ASP A 378 -5.25 -3.34 -16.78
N PRO A 379 -4.22 -2.50 -17.04
CA PRO A 379 -3.90 -1.36 -16.19
C PRO A 379 -4.99 -0.30 -16.22
N ASP A 380 -5.37 0.20 -15.04
CA ASP A 380 -6.33 1.29 -14.90
C ASP A 380 -5.64 2.56 -14.43
N ARG A 381 -6.00 3.69 -15.06
CA ARG A 381 -5.51 5.01 -14.68
C ARG A 381 -6.42 5.61 -13.61
N GLN A 382 -5.86 5.90 -12.44
CA GLN A 382 -6.57 6.60 -11.36
C GLN A 382 -6.79 8.09 -11.67
N SER A 383 -5.72 8.80 -12.09
CA SER A 383 -5.79 10.24 -12.32
C SER A 383 -4.64 10.74 -13.21
N ARG A 384 -4.77 11.97 -13.72
CA ARG A 384 -3.63 12.76 -14.17
C ARG A 384 -3.29 13.79 -13.09
N VAL A 385 -2.11 13.70 -12.54
CA VAL A 385 -1.64 14.52 -11.44
C VAL A 385 -1.10 15.87 -11.96
N MET A 386 -0.23 15.79 -12.97
CA MET A 386 0.48 16.93 -13.56
C MET A 386 0.64 16.76 -15.07
N SER A 387 1.12 17.80 -15.75
CA SER A 387 1.53 17.72 -17.15
C SER A 387 2.80 16.88 -17.32
N SER A 388 3.02 16.32 -18.53
CA SER A 388 4.27 15.58 -18.82
C SER A 388 5.49 16.51 -18.73
N ASP A 389 5.36 17.78 -19.14
CA ASP A 389 6.45 18.76 -19.03
C ASP A 389 6.84 18.99 -17.56
N THR A 390 5.85 19.10 -16.66
CA THR A 390 6.09 19.23 -15.21
C THR A 390 6.76 17.97 -14.66
N ALA A 391 6.29 16.79 -15.06
CA ALA A 391 6.86 15.52 -14.61
C ALA A 391 8.33 15.38 -15.02
N ASN A 392 8.66 15.69 -16.29
CA ASN A 392 10.01 15.65 -16.82
C ASN A 392 10.93 16.67 -16.10
N THR A 393 10.46 17.90 -15.91
CA THR A 393 11.19 18.92 -15.18
C THR A 393 11.50 18.48 -13.75
N LEU A 394 10.52 17.90 -13.06
CA LEU A 394 10.70 17.40 -11.71
C LEU A 394 11.64 16.18 -11.67
N ALA A 395 11.57 15.30 -12.66
CA ALA A 395 12.49 14.16 -12.81
C ALA A 395 13.96 14.63 -12.97
N GLU A 396 14.21 15.65 -13.78
CA GLU A 396 15.54 16.26 -13.91
C GLU A 396 16.04 16.81 -12.55
N MET A 397 15.21 17.59 -11.85
CA MET A 397 15.56 18.12 -10.53
C MET A 397 15.79 17.01 -9.48
N MET A 398 15.02 15.93 -9.54
CA MET A 398 15.20 14.75 -8.67
C MET A 398 16.46 13.95 -9.03
N THR A 399 16.92 14.01 -10.27
CA THR A 399 18.18 13.40 -10.68
C THR A 399 19.37 14.13 -10.06
N ASP A 400 19.32 15.46 -9.94
CA ASP A 400 20.35 16.24 -9.23
C ASP A 400 20.43 15.86 -7.74
N VAL A 401 19.31 15.53 -7.09
CA VAL A 401 19.30 15.04 -5.70
C VAL A 401 20.15 13.77 -5.54
N VAL A 402 20.12 12.88 -6.55
CA VAL A 402 20.89 11.62 -6.51
C VAL A 402 22.33 11.83 -6.98
N ASN A 403 22.56 12.70 -7.96
CA ASN A 403 23.91 12.92 -8.52
C ASN A 403 24.81 13.71 -7.56
N GLU A 404 24.30 14.75 -6.92
CA GLU A 404 25.11 15.67 -6.12
C GLU A 404 24.48 16.10 -4.79
N GLY A 405 23.26 15.66 -4.51
CA GLY A 405 22.49 16.06 -3.32
C GLY A 405 22.48 15.03 -2.20
N THR A 406 21.36 15.01 -1.49
CA THR A 406 21.16 14.16 -0.30
C THR A 406 20.94 12.67 -0.63
N GLY A 407 20.70 12.32 -1.90
CA GLY A 407 20.33 10.99 -2.37
C GLY A 407 21.45 10.17 -3.00
N THR A 408 22.70 10.59 -2.93
CA THR A 408 23.85 9.98 -3.64
C THR A 408 24.03 8.48 -3.38
N ALA A 409 23.59 7.97 -2.23
CA ALA A 409 23.68 6.53 -1.93
C ALA A 409 22.71 5.65 -2.75
N ALA A 410 21.75 6.26 -3.47
CA ALA A 410 20.85 5.55 -4.38
C ALA A 410 21.39 5.48 -5.82
N ALA A 411 22.54 6.09 -6.13
CA ALA A 411 23.11 6.12 -7.48
C ALA A 411 23.44 4.71 -8.01
N LEU A 412 23.02 4.44 -9.26
CA LEU A 412 23.28 3.21 -9.98
C LEU A 412 24.45 3.42 -10.97
N SER A 413 25.17 2.34 -11.28
CA SER A 413 26.29 2.44 -12.21
C SER A 413 25.79 2.47 -13.65
N GLY A 414 25.96 3.63 -14.32
CA GLY A 414 25.59 3.78 -15.74
C GLY A 414 24.09 3.99 -16.01
N ILE A 415 23.28 4.16 -14.96
CA ILE A 415 21.85 4.43 -15.04
C ILE A 415 21.54 5.65 -14.18
N ASP A 416 20.92 6.66 -14.77
CA ASP A 416 20.47 7.83 -14.04
C ASP A 416 19.26 7.48 -13.15
N VAL A 417 19.32 7.90 -11.89
CA VAL A 417 18.26 7.69 -10.91
C VAL A 417 17.70 9.05 -10.51
N ALA A 418 16.39 9.21 -10.58
CA ALA A 418 15.69 10.35 -10.00
C ALA A 418 15.18 9.96 -8.61
N GLY A 419 15.44 10.81 -7.58
CA GLY A 419 15.03 10.46 -6.23
C GLY A 419 14.91 11.61 -5.26
N LYS A 420 14.37 11.34 -4.07
CA LYS A 420 14.25 12.27 -2.95
C LYS A 420 14.39 11.55 -1.62
N THR A 421 15.27 12.01 -0.78
CA THR A 421 15.41 11.56 0.60
C THR A 421 14.40 12.27 1.50
N GLY A 422 13.97 11.58 2.55
CA GLY A 422 13.20 12.14 3.65
C GLY A 422 13.75 11.71 4.99
N THR A 423 13.66 12.59 5.96
CA THR A 423 13.94 12.30 7.36
C THR A 423 12.93 13.09 8.18
N ALA A 424 12.05 12.37 8.88
CA ALA A 424 11.15 12.97 9.84
C ALA A 424 11.65 12.71 11.27
N GLU A 425 11.80 13.74 12.06
CA GLU A 425 12.25 13.62 13.44
C GLU A 425 11.10 13.14 14.31
N ILE A 426 11.22 11.93 14.88
CA ILE A 426 10.20 11.34 15.76
C ILE A 426 10.44 11.70 17.22
N ASP A 427 11.72 11.66 17.63
CA ASP A 427 12.15 12.01 18.98
C ASP A 427 13.50 12.74 18.87
N ILE A 428 13.43 14.07 18.93
CA ILE A 428 14.59 14.95 18.75
C ILE A 428 15.62 14.71 19.85
N ASP A 429 15.17 14.55 21.10
CA ASP A 429 16.06 14.39 22.26
C ASP A 429 16.80 13.04 22.21
N ALA A 430 16.15 12.01 21.69
CA ALA A 430 16.75 10.68 21.52
C ALA A 430 17.47 10.50 20.16
N GLY A 431 17.37 11.47 19.25
CA GLY A 431 17.92 11.39 17.89
C GLY A 431 17.29 10.28 17.06
N ILE A 432 15.98 10.07 17.25
CA ILE A 432 15.24 9.01 16.54
C ILE A 432 14.46 9.59 15.38
N ASN A 433 14.68 9.03 14.20
CA ASN A 433 14.13 9.45 12.93
C ASN A 433 13.27 8.37 12.27
N GLN A 434 12.38 8.79 11.37
CA GLN A 434 11.80 8.00 10.30
C GLN A 434 12.57 8.31 9.03
N ALA A 435 13.31 7.33 8.51
CA ALA A 435 14.12 7.51 7.31
C ALA A 435 13.36 7.09 6.06
N TRP A 436 13.42 7.91 4.99
CA TRP A 436 12.73 7.68 3.73
C TRP A 436 13.61 7.88 2.52
N PHE A 437 13.33 7.12 1.48
CA PHE A 437 13.78 7.40 0.12
C PHE A 437 12.65 7.08 -0.87
N LEU A 438 12.42 7.98 -1.80
CA LEU A 438 11.59 7.80 -2.99
C LEU A 438 12.47 7.95 -4.21
N GLY A 439 12.32 7.10 -5.21
CA GLY A 439 13.04 7.26 -6.46
C GLY A 439 12.54 6.30 -7.54
N PHE A 440 13.00 6.54 -8.75
CA PHE A 440 12.74 5.69 -9.89
C PHE A 440 13.95 5.63 -10.82
N ALA A 441 14.01 4.60 -11.61
CA ALA A 441 15.08 4.37 -12.56
C ALA A 441 14.60 3.53 -13.77
N PRO A 442 15.22 3.71 -14.97
CA PRO A 442 16.08 4.84 -15.35
C PRO A 442 15.31 6.19 -15.33
N ALA A 443 15.99 7.31 -15.08
CA ALA A 443 15.30 8.61 -15.01
C ALA A 443 14.67 9.05 -16.34
N GLY A 444 15.27 8.66 -17.47
CA GLY A 444 14.80 9.04 -18.82
C GLY A 444 13.83 8.06 -19.48
N ASP A 445 13.72 6.83 -18.96
CA ASP A 445 12.78 5.78 -19.41
C ASP A 445 12.40 4.91 -18.19
N PRO A 446 11.53 5.40 -17.31
CA PRO A 446 11.30 4.81 -16.02
C PRO A 446 10.63 3.44 -16.07
N GLN A 447 11.31 2.42 -15.54
CA GLN A 447 10.83 1.05 -15.48
C GLN A 447 10.32 0.69 -14.08
N ILE A 448 10.92 1.26 -13.04
CA ILE A 448 10.57 0.96 -11.66
C ILE A 448 10.63 2.20 -10.76
N ALA A 449 9.63 2.39 -9.94
CA ALA A 449 9.54 3.39 -8.89
C ALA A 449 9.53 2.70 -7.51
N VAL A 450 10.33 3.21 -6.57
CA VAL A 450 10.53 2.59 -5.24
C VAL A 450 10.30 3.60 -4.14
N SER A 451 9.57 3.18 -3.10
CA SER A 451 9.47 3.84 -1.80
C SER A 451 10.07 2.92 -0.73
N ALA A 452 11.10 3.37 -0.03
CA ALA A 452 11.70 2.66 1.09
C ALA A 452 11.63 3.51 2.36
N THR A 453 11.27 2.88 3.50
CA THR A 453 11.25 3.54 4.79
C THR A 453 11.74 2.64 5.91
N VAL A 454 12.48 3.22 6.86
CA VAL A 454 13.00 2.56 8.05
C VAL A 454 12.48 3.28 9.29
N GLU A 455 11.80 2.52 10.16
CA GLU A 455 11.22 3.04 11.39
C GLU A 455 12.28 3.29 12.47
N ARG A 456 12.15 4.41 13.17
CA ARG A 456 12.84 4.67 14.45
C ARG A 456 14.34 4.38 14.41
N THR A 457 15.00 4.86 13.38
CA THR A 457 16.47 4.78 13.23
C THR A 457 17.18 6.04 13.74
N SER A 458 18.46 5.94 14.08
CA SER A 458 19.32 7.10 14.31
C SER A 458 19.94 7.68 13.04
N GLY A 459 19.73 6.99 11.89
CA GLY A 459 20.22 7.41 10.57
C GLY A 459 19.25 8.35 9.85
N PHE A 460 19.60 8.67 8.62
CA PHE A 460 18.85 9.58 7.74
C PHE A 460 18.39 8.84 6.48
N GLY A 461 17.46 9.42 5.73
CA GLY A 461 16.97 8.82 4.50
C GLY A 461 18.06 8.45 3.51
N GLY A 462 19.07 9.33 3.35
CA GLY A 462 20.22 9.10 2.48
C GLY A 462 21.15 7.97 2.93
N THR A 463 21.22 7.67 4.24
CA THR A 463 22.12 6.63 4.77
C THR A 463 21.43 5.30 5.02
N GLU A 464 20.13 5.30 5.29
CA GLU A 464 19.36 4.10 5.63
C GLU A 464 18.46 3.63 4.46
N ALA A 465 17.58 4.50 3.99
CA ALA A 465 16.56 4.11 3.01
C ALA A 465 17.06 4.12 1.55
N ALA A 466 17.94 5.05 1.18
CA ALA A 466 18.48 5.15 -0.18
C ALA A 466 19.27 3.89 -0.61
N PRO A 467 20.16 3.30 0.23
CA PRO A 467 20.84 2.05 -0.11
C PRO A 467 19.88 0.85 -0.28
N ILE A 468 18.77 0.83 0.46
CA ILE A 468 17.75 -0.21 0.33
C ILE A 468 17.05 -0.10 -1.02
N ALA A 469 16.58 1.11 -1.37
CA ALA A 469 15.94 1.35 -2.66
C ALA A 469 16.88 1.05 -3.85
N LYS A 470 18.17 1.40 -3.71
CA LYS A 470 19.21 1.07 -4.70
C LYS A 470 19.25 -0.42 -5.01
N GLN A 471 19.37 -1.27 -4.01
CA GLN A 471 19.45 -2.73 -4.18
C GLN A 471 18.20 -3.29 -4.88
N VAL A 472 17.02 -2.77 -4.57
CA VAL A 472 15.75 -3.19 -5.20
C VAL A 472 15.71 -2.76 -6.67
N MET A 473 16.12 -1.52 -6.98
CA MET A 473 16.20 -1.05 -8.36
C MET A 473 17.22 -1.85 -9.18
N GLU A 474 18.39 -2.18 -8.59
CA GLU A 474 19.43 -2.98 -9.26
C GLU A 474 18.91 -4.36 -9.69
N VAL A 475 18.15 -5.05 -8.83
CA VAL A 475 17.58 -6.36 -9.14
C VAL A 475 16.54 -6.24 -10.26
N LEU A 476 15.58 -5.33 -10.12
CA LEU A 476 14.48 -5.21 -11.08
C LEU A 476 14.93 -4.74 -12.46
N LEU A 477 15.96 -3.88 -12.53
CA LEU A 477 16.55 -3.45 -13.81
C LEU A 477 17.52 -4.47 -14.41
N GLY A 478 18.11 -5.37 -13.61
CA GLY A 478 18.99 -6.43 -14.07
C GLY A 478 18.26 -7.58 -14.75
N GLU A 479 17.02 -7.84 -14.37
CA GLU A 479 16.19 -8.92 -14.94
C GLU A 479 15.62 -8.57 -16.33
N GLU A 480 15.38 -7.30 -16.61
CA GLU A 480 14.83 -6.85 -17.91
C GLU A 480 15.87 -6.79 -19.05
N GLY A 481 17.16 -6.94 -18.73
CA GLY A 481 18.29 -6.90 -19.68
C GLY A 481 18.84 -8.26 -20.15
N GLY A 482 18.19 -9.37 -19.78
CA GLY A 482 18.67 -10.74 -20.04
C GLY A 482 17.94 -11.48 -21.17
#